data_d59e6aeb3c320dbe2d6f73e3f2713af6
#
_entry.id   d59e6aeb3c320dbe2d6f73e3f2713af6
#
_cell.length_a   1.000
_cell.length_b   1.000
_cell.length_c   1.000
_cell.angle_alpha   90.00
_cell.angle_beta   90.00
_cell.angle_gamma   90.00
#
_symmetry.space_group_name_H-M   'P 1'
#
loop_
_entity.id
_entity.type
_entity.pdbx_description
1 polymer ?
#
loop_
_entity_poly.entity_id
_entity_poly.type
_entity_poly.pdbx_seq_one_letter_code
_entity_poly.pdbx_strand_id
1 'polypeptide(L)'
;MSETKKTYTQTLKSFSSTFWVGNFLQLTERWAYFSIFSLLALYLVAGTDEGGLGLTHTQKGNIMAQITAILFLLPLFFGVIADRIGYKLSLLISSLIMAAGYYLMGTATSYWDTYFSFLLAAIGCSFFRPVVQGIIARHTTEENSTLGFGFFYMVGNIGGLLGPGVSSYLRTTMGWKVIFVQATVVIVFNLLVVLFLYKEPKVERKYNIPLLTEIKGSIKNIIEALKDKKLTLLLLLMVGFWTVYNQLFYTLPNFIEDWVDSSVQSDWINRNIPFFGSTFTEHGQIKAEWFGNIDCVMIILTQMFISYFVMKMDQVSAMIRGTIVMTIGVTLTFMFNQVIFTVLGTALFAVGEIAVGPTISAFIAKITPKGKEALYQGTYFLPMALGSYLTGFFTGNMYDKWSDKHYLLQMEIQKRAIAMPEGLTKKQYFEQAQQKLHMSATEITDLLWNTYHPNRYWYIIFGLGVLTAFSIFLFNRYLKKSAH
;
A
#
# COMPACT_ATOMS: atom_id res chain seq x y z
N MET A 1 34.56 -9.72 -31.55
CA MET A 1 33.69 -10.89 -31.46
C MET A 1 32.31 -10.38 -31.17
N SER A 2 31.33 -10.56 -32.07
CA SER A 2 29.94 -10.16 -31.82
C SER A 2 29.38 -11.10 -30.75
N GLU A 3 29.15 -10.58 -29.55
CA GLU A 3 28.39 -11.32 -28.53
C GLU A 3 27.00 -11.60 -29.08
N THR A 4 26.72 -12.86 -29.35
CA THR A 4 25.40 -13.35 -29.75
C THR A 4 24.43 -13.06 -28.60
N LYS A 5 23.54 -12.06 -28.78
CA LYS A 5 22.50 -11.72 -27.80
C LYS A 5 21.71 -12.98 -27.47
N LYS A 6 21.73 -13.42 -26.20
CA LYS A 6 20.96 -14.56 -25.71
C LYS A 6 19.47 -14.37 -26.02
N THR A 7 18.80 -15.39 -26.48
CA THR A 7 17.34 -15.41 -26.64
C THR A 7 16.65 -15.29 -25.27
N TYR A 8 15.41 -14.79 -25.23
CA TYR A 8 14.61 -14.66 -24.01
C TYR A 8 14.61 -15.96 -23.16
N THR A 9 14.36 -17.12 -23.81
CA THR A 9 14.37 -18.43 -23.17
C THR A 9 15.74 -18.83 -22.61
N GLN A 10 16.83 -18.46 -23.29
CA GLN A 10 18.19 -18.70 -22.82
C GLN A 10 18.52 -17.83 -21.60
N THR A 11 18.04 -16.59 -21.59
CA THR A 11 18.19 -15.68 -20.45
C THR A 11 17.43 -16.18 -19.23
N LEU A 12 16.21 -16.68 -19.39
CA LEU A 12 15.44 -17.28 -18.29
C LEU A 12 16.14 -18.51 -17.68
N LYS A 13 16.73 -19.36 -18.52
CA LYS A 13 17.48 -20.56 -18.07
C LYS A 13 18.81 -20.20 -17.40
N SER A 14 19.33 -18.98 -17.55
CA SER A 14 20.57 -18.53 -16.91
C SER A 14 20.39 -18.17 -15.44
N PHE A 15 19.16 -17.97 -14.95
CA PHE A 15 18.93 -17.66 -13.55
C PHE A 15 19.13 -18.88 -12.66
N SER A 16 19.78 -18.67 -11.52
CA SER A 16 20.04 -19.71 -10.53
C SER A 16 18.78 -20.17 -9.81
N SER A 17 18.81 -21.36 -9.21
CA SER A 17 17.71 -21.84 -8.36
C SER A 17 17.40 -20.87 -7.21
N THR A 18 18.41 -20.26 -6.63
CA THR A 18 18.28 -19.27 -5.55
C THR A 18 17.55 -18.01 -6.01
N PHE A 19 17.72 -17.58 -7.26
CA PHE A 19 16.94 -16.48 -7.86
C PHE A 19 15.44 -16.83 -7.86
N TRP A 20 15.07 -18.04 -8.26
CA TRP A 20 13.66 -18.47 -8.27
C TRP A 20 13.07 -18.61 -6.87
N VAL A 21 13.87 -19.09 -5.91
CA VAL A 21 13.47 -19.09 -4.48
C VAL A 21 13.22 -17.67 -3.99
N GLY A 22 14.09 -16.71 -4.31
CA GLY A 22 13.89 -15.30 -3.97
C GLY A 22 12.59 -14.71 -4.55
N ASN A 23 12.28 -15.01 -5.83
CA ASN A 23 11.02 -14.59 -6.45
C ASN A 23 9.80 -15.26 -5.83
N PHE A 24 9.89 -16.53 -5.46
CA PHE A 24 8.82 -17.23 -4.75
C PHE A 24 8.56 -16.62 -3.37
N LEU A 25 9.62 -16.32 -2.62
CA LEU A 25 9.52 -15.64 -1.33
C LEU A 25 8.90 -14.23 -1.46
N GLN A 26 9.21 -13.51 -2.53
CA GLN A 26 8.58 -12.22 -2.84
C GLN A 26 7.08 -12.37 -3.08
N LEU A 27 6.68 -13.31 -3.94
CA LEU A 27 5.28 -13.56 -4.27
C LEU A 27 4.45 -13.84 -3.01
N THR A 28 4.91 -14.78 -2.20
CA THR A 28 4.18 -15.27 -1.02
C THR A 28 4.17 -14.24 0.11
N GLU A 29 5.27 -13.47 0.31
CA GLU A 29 5.26 -12.37 1.28
C GLU A 29 4.29 -11.26 0.83
N ARG A 30 4.29 -10.90 -0.46
CA ARG A 30 3.33 -9.93 -0.99
C ARG A 30 1.89 -10.42 -0.84
N TRP A 31 1.63 -11.70 -1.13
CA TRP A 31 0.33 -12.32 -0.86
C TRP A 31 -0.07 -12.16 0.60
N ALA A 32 0.75 -12.59 1.56
CA ALA A 32 0.43 -12.49 2.99
C ALA A 32 0.21 -11.03 3.43
N TYR A 33 1.08 -10.11 2.99
CA TYR A 33 0.97 -8.69 3.32
C TYR A 33 -0.32 -8.06 2.80
N PHE A 34 -0.62 -8.21 1.51
CA PHE A 34 -1.81 -7.61 0.91
C PHE A 34 -3.10 -8.31 1.32
N SER A 35 -3.06 -9.59 1.73
CA SER A 35 -4.19 -10.27 2.36
C SER A 35 -4.73 -9.51 3.58
N ILE A 36 -3.85 -8.90 4.35
CA ILE A 36 -4.21 -8.14 5.55
C ILE A 36 -4.36 -6.65 5.19
N PHE A 37 -3.37 -6.06 4.54
CA PHE A 37 -3.28 -4.61 4.37
C PHE A 37 -4.44 -4.01 3.57
N SER A 38 -4.94 -4.72 2.55
CA SER A 38 -6.08 -4.28 1.74
C SER A 38 -7.41 -4.22 2.52
N LEU A 39 -7.54 -5.06 3.54
CA LEU A 39 -8.72 -5.16 4.39
C LEU A 39 -8.55 -4.51 5.76
N LEU A 40 -7.32 -4.11 6.10
CA LEU A 40 -6.98 -3.61 7.43
C LEU A 40 -7.79 -2.37 7.79
N ALA A 41 -7.91 -1.42 6.86
CA ALA A 41 -8.65 -0.19 7.09
C ALA A 41 -10.14 -0.46 7.42
N LEU A 42 -10.71 -1.48 6.80
CA LEU A 42 -12.09 -1.92 7.04
C LEU A 42 -12.19 -2.68 8.37
N TYR A 43 -11.32 -3.67 8.60
CA TYR A 43 -11.28 -4.46 9.82
C TYR A 43 -11.17 -3.63 11.10
N LEU A 44 -10.35 -2.58 11.07
CA LEU A 44 -10.13 -1.72 12.23
C LEU A 44 -11.39 -0.97 12.66
N VAL A 45 -12.27 -0.60 11.72
CA VAL A 45 -13.47 0.21 12.01
C VAL A 45 -14.78 -0.56 11.96
N ALA A 46 -14.80 -1.75 11.36
CA ALA A 46 -15.97 -2.62 11.35
C ALA A 46 -16.44 -2.94 12.77
N GLY A 47 -17.74 -3.08 12.96
CA GLY A 47 -18.36 -3.34 14.26
C GLY A 47 -17.85 -4.62 14.90
N THR A 48 -17.83 -4.65 16.23
CA THR A 48 -17.45 -5.86 17.00
C THR A 48 -18.46 -7.00 16.82
N ASP A 49 -19.69 -6.68 16.53
CA ASP A 49 -20.75 -7.61 16.16
C ASP A 49 -20.55 -8.24 14.76
N GLU A 50 -19.82 -7.58 13.90
CA GLU A 50 -19.40 -8.07 12.59
C GLU A 50 -18.00 -8.73 12.62
N GLY A 51 -17.40 -8.85 13.81
CA GLY A 51 -16.09 -9.44 14.04
C GLY A 51 -14.91 -8.50 13.77
N GLY A 52 -15.16 -7.21 13.52
CA GLY A 52 -14.16 -6.17 13.46
C GLY A 52 -13.75 -5.65 14.85
N LEU A 53 -12.96 -4.59 14.90
CA LEU A 53 -12.45 -4.02 16.17
C LEU A 53 -13.25 -2.83 16.70
N GLY A 54 -14.16 -2.25 15.90
CA GLY A 54 -15.00 -1.12 16.29
C GLY A 54 -14.21 0.17 16.62
N LEU A 55 -12.99 0.31 16.12
CA LEU A 55 -12.18 1.51 16.35
C LEU A 55 -12.73 2.72 15.60
N THR A 56 -12.43 3.91 16.09
CA THR A 56 -12.72 5.15 15.35
C THR A 56 -11.78 5.31 14.14
N HIS A 57 -12.18 6.10 13.15
CA HIS A 57 -11.28 6.42 12.03
C HIS A 57 -10.01 7.14 12.48
N THR A 58 -10.09 7.96 13.55
CA THR A 58 -8.92 8.59 14.18
C THR A 58 -7.95 7.54 14.74
N GLN A 59 -8.44 6.52 15.45
CA GLN A 59 -7.61 5.43 15.96
C GLN A 59 -7.01 4.60 14.83
N LYS A 60 -7.81 4.26 13.81
CA LYS A 60 -7.35 3.60 12.57
C LYS A 60 -6.24 4.41 11.90
N GLY A 61 -6.46 5.71 11.70
CA GLY A 61 -5.51 6.61 11.06
C GLY A 61 -4.18 6.66 11.80
N ASN A 62 -4.20 6.71 13.13
CA ASN A 62 -3.01 6.71 13.97
C ASN A 62 -2.22 5.40 13.85
N ILE A 63 -2.88 4.25 13.92
CA ILE A 63 -2.24 2.94 13.74
C ILE A 63 -1.59 2.85 12.36
N MET A 64 -2.36 3.10 11.30
CA MET A 64 -1.87 2.98 9.94
C MET A 64 -0.74 3.97 9.65
N ALA A 65 -0.88 5.24 10.09
CA ALA A 65 0.14 6.27 9.90
C ALA A 65 1.49 5.90 10.51
N GLN A 66 1.48 5.58 11.81
CA GLN A 66 2.71 5.37 12.58
C GLN A 66 3.41 4.08 12.14
N ILE A 67 2.65 2.99 12.02
CA ILE A 67 3.25 1.68 11.74
C ILE A 67 3.70 1.60 10.29
N THR A 68 2.95 2.15 9.33
CA THR A 68 3.40 2.18 7.93
C THR A 68 4.60 3.11 7.74
N ALA A 69 4.69 4.23 8.48
CA ALA A 69 5.89 5.05 8.48
C ALA A 69 7.12 4.27 8.98
N ILE A 70 6.98 3.52 10.07
CA ILE A 70 8.03 2.65 10.61
C ILE A 70 8.42 1.57 9.59
N LEU A 71 7.43 0.95 8.93
CA LEU A 71 7.63 -0.07 7.89
C LEU A 71 8.50 0.44 6.73
N PHE A 72 8.39 1.71 6.36
CA PHE A 72 9.24 2.31 5.32
C PHE A 72 10.59 2.82 5.82
N LEU A 73 10.71 3.18 7.10
CA LEU A 73 11.97 3.66 7.66
C LEU A 73 12.95 2.54 8.03
N LEU A 74 12.46 1.46 8.60
CA LEU A 74 13.30 0.38 9.12
C LEU A 74 14.15 -0.36 8.07
N PRO A 75 13.73 -0.56 6.81
CA PRO A 75 14.57 -1.20 5.78
C PRO A 75 15.94 -0.55 5.60
N LEU A 76 16.05 0.77 5.86
CA LEU A 76 17.31 1.51 5.82
C LEU A 76 18.38 0.94 6.75
N PHE A 77 17.96 0.34 7.86
CA PHE A 77 18.84 -0.23 8.88
C PHE A 77 18.95 -1.74 8.76
N PHE A 78 17.86 -2.41 8.42
CA PHE A 78 17.82 -3.86 8.33
C PHE A 78 18.66 -4.43 7.20
N GLY A 79 18.88 -3.68 6.11
CA GLY A 79 19.82 -4.06 5.05
C GLY A 79 21.24 -4.25 5.60
N VAL A 80 21.73 -3.33 6.43
CA VAL A 80 23.05 -3.40 7.08
C VAL A 80 23.15 -4.60 8.03
N ILE A 81 22.09 -4.84 8.80
CA ILE A 81 22.02 -5.99 9.71
C ILE A 81 22.07 -7.30 8.91
N ALA A 82 21.30 -7.39 7.82
CA ALA A 82 21.24 -8.57 6.96
C ALA A 82 22.58 -8.91 6.30
N ASP A 83 23.29 -7.90 5.81
CA ASP A 83 24.62 -8.10 5.22
C ASP A 83 25.61 -8.67 6.24
N ARG A 84 25.42 -8.37 7.52
CA ARG A 84 26.29 -8.82 8.61
C ARG A 84 25.95 -10.23 9.10
N ILE A 85 24.69 -10.52 9.43
CA ILE A 85 24.31 -11.83 10.00
C ILE A 85 24.04 -12.88 8.93
N GLY A 86 23.86 -12.46 7.68
CA GLY A 86 23.59 -13.29 6.52
C GLY A 86 22.12 -13.35 6.16
N TYR A 87 21.88 -13.59 4.89
CA TYR A 87 20.54 -13.52 4.32
C TYR A 87 19.63 -14.67 4.81
N LYS A 88 20.17 -15.89 4.96
CA LYS A 88 19.40 -17.02 5.47
C LYS A 88 18.87 -16.75 6.88
N LEU A 89 19.74 -16.35 7.79
CA LEU A 89 19.37 -16.07 9.17
C LEU A 89 18.41 -14.86 9.25
N SER A 90 18.66 -13.81 8.46
CA SER A 90 17.79 -12.66 8.36
C SER A 90 16.38 -13.02 7.91
N LEU A 91 16.24 -13.87 6.89
CA LEU A 91 14.94 -14.35 6.40
C LEU A 91 14.22 -15.21 7.44
N LEU A 92 14.94 -16.07 8.18
CA LEU A 92 14.33 -16.88 9.24
C LEU A 92 13.80 -16.02 10.38
N ILE A 93 14.63 -15.07 10.88
CA ILE A 93 14.23 -14.15 11.94
C ILE A 93 13.05 -13.28 11.49
N SER A 94 13.14 -12.67 10.33
CA SER A 94 12.08 -11.80 9.80
C SER A 94 10.77 -12.54 9.58
N SER A 95 10.82 -13.76 9.03
CA SER A 95 9.62 -14.60 8.83
C SER A 95 9.00 -15.01 10.17
N LEU A 96 9.80 -15.34 11.17
CA LEU A 96 9.29 -15.68 12.51
C LEU A 96 8.59 -14.49 13.17
N ILE A 97 9.23 -13.31 13.13
CA ILE A 97 8.66 -12.07 13.66
C ILE A 97 7.36 -11.70 12.92
N MET A 98 7.35 -11.83 11.61
CA MET A 98 6.19 -11.51 10.75
C MET A 98 5.02 -12.47 11.02
N ALA A 99 5.29 -13.78 11.09
CA ALA A 99 4.29 -14.79 11.41
C ALA A 99 3.67 -14.56 12.80
N ALA A 100 4.50 -14.28 13.81
CA ALA A 100 4.03 -13.94 15.16
C ALA A 100 3.16 -12.67 15.14
N GLY A 101 3.58 -11.62 14.42
CA GLY A 101 2.81 -10.38 14.28
C GLY A 101 1.45 -10.60 13.65
N TYR A 102 1.38 -11.32 12.52
CA TYR A 102 0.12 -11.62 11.84
C TYR A 102 -0.81 -12.48 12.71
N TYR A 103 -0.27 -13.51 13.38
CA TYR A 103 -1.07 -14.32 14.29
C TYR A 103 -1.68 -13.48 15.44
N LEU A 104 -0.86 -12.65 16.08
CA LEU A 104 -1.30 -11.78 17.17
C LEU A 104 -2.32 -10.73 16.71
N MET A 105 -2.22 -10.21 15.48
CA MET A 105 -3.24 -9.33 14.91
C MET A 105 -4.62 -10.02 14.85
N GLY A 106 -4.66 -11.32 14.53
CA GLY A 106 -5.91 -12.10 14.49
C GLY A 106 -6.52 -12.37 15.86
N THR A 107 -5.77 -12.20 16.94
CA THR A 107 -6.23 -12.36 18.32
C THR A 107 -6.43 -11.03 19.06
N ALA A 108 -6.08 -9.90 18.42
CA ALA A 108 -6.20 -8.58 19.00
C ALA A 108 -7.66 -8.21 19.26
N THR A 109 -7.93 -7.60 20.43
CA THR A 109 -9.26 -7.17 20.87
C THR A 109 -9.31 -5.70 21.28
N SER A 110 -8.15 -5.05 21.36
CA SER A 110 -8.04 -3.66 21.76
C SER A 110 -7.17 -2.85 20.79
N TYR A 111 -7.22 -1.52 20.93
CA TYR A 111 -6.33 -0.61 20.18
C TYR A 111 -4.85 -0.96 20.36
N TRP A 112 -4.41 -1.18 21.60
CA TRP A 112 -3.00 -1.42 21.90
C TRP A 112 -2.54 -2.81 21.47
N ASP A 113 -3.40 -3.84 21.59
CA ASP A 113 -3.07 -5.18 21.08
C ASP A 113 -2.84 -5.13 19.58
N THR A 114 -3.73 -4.42 18.87
CA THR A 114 -3.60 -4.23 17.42
C THR A 114 -2.36 -3.42 17.06
N TYR A 115 -2.10 -2.34 17.78
CA TYR A 115 -0.94 -1.49 17.55
C TYR A 115 0.37 -2.28 17.65
N PHE A 116 0.57 -3.01 18.76
CA PHE A 116 1.82 -3.74 18.97
C PHE A 116 1.95 -4.99 18.08
N SER A 117 0.87 -5.69 17.80
CA SER A 117 0.90 -6.83 16.90
C SER A 117 1.19 -6.41 15.44
N PHE A 118 0.58 -5.32 14.98
CA PHE A 118 0.89 -4.77 13.67
C PHE A 118 2.31 -4.19 13.59
N LEU A 119 2.78 -3.53 14.65
CA LEU A 119 4.16 -3.07 14.74
C LEU A 119 5.14 -4.26 14.63
N LEU A 120 4.87 -5.36 15.31
CA LEU A 120 5.69 -6.57 15.21
C LEU A 120 5.71 -7.12 13.77
N ALA A 121 4.55 -7.21 13.12
CA ALA A 121 4.46 -7.62 11.72
C ALA A 121 5.25 -6.67 10.79
N ALA A 122 5.12 -5.35 11.00
CA ALA A 122 5.84 -4.34 10.22
C ALA A 122 7.36 -4.43 10.38
N ILE A 123 7.87 -4.72 11.58
CA ILE A 123 9.29 -4.99 11.83
C ILE A 123 9.75 -6.21 11.01
N GLY A 124 8.99 -7.29 11.02
CA GLY A 124 9.29 -8.49 10.22
C GLY A 124 9.32 -8.19 8.73
N CYS A 125 8.29 -7.51 8.19
CA CYS A 125 8.23 -7.10 6.79
C CYS A 125 9.40 -6.21 6.39
N SER A 126 9.74 -5.23 7.23
CA SER A 126 10.82 -4.28 6.98
C SER A 126 12.18 -4.96 6.92
N PHE A 127 12.35 -6.03 7.67
CA PHE A 127 13.58 -6.80 7.65
C PHE A 127 13.65 -7.76 6.45
N PHE A 128 12.52 -8.36 6.07
CA PHE A 128 12.42 -9.33 4.99
C PHE A 128 12.71 -8.71 3.61
N ARG A 129 12.11 -7.56 3.33
CA ARG A 129 12.12 -6.93 2.00
C ARG A 129 13.51 -6.61 1.43
N PRO A 130 14.41 -5.91 2.14
CA PRO A 130 15.75 -5.62 1.62
C PRO A 130 16.57 -6.88 1.39
N VAL A 131 16.34 -7.94 2.17
CA VAL A 131 17.06 -9.21 2.03
C VAL A 131 16.66 -9.92 0.74
N VAL A 132 15.35 -10.06 0.46
CA VAL A 132 14.87 -10.70 -0.77
C VAL A 132 15.32 -9.91 -1.99
N GLN A 133 15.23 -8.58 -1.94
CA GLN A 133 15.72 -7.70 -3.01
C GLN A 133 17.23 -7.87 -3.24
N GLY A 134 18.00 -8.00 -2.16
CA GLY A 134 19.44 -8.30 -2.21
C GLY A 134 19.75 -9.68 -2.80
N ILE A 135 18.90 -10.69 -2.57
CA ILE A 135 19.03 -12.01 -3.21
C ILE A 135 18.91 -11.86 -4.73
N ILE A 136 17.89 -11.15 -5.20
CA ILE A 136 17.70 -10.92 -6.65
C ILE A 136 18.91 -10.19 -7.24
N ALA A 137 19.38 -9.12 -6.59
CA ALA A 137 20.54 -8.36 -7.04
C ALA A 137 21.81 -9.22 -7.16
N ARG A 138 22.07 -10.10 -6.19
CA ARG A 138 23.25 -10.98 -6.18
C ARG A 138 23.19 -12.11 -7.20
N HIS A 139 22.00 -12.50 -7.67
CA HIS A 139 21.81 -13.60 -8.60
C HIS A 139 21.42 -13.13 -10.02
N THR A 140 21.60 -11.84 -10.29
CA THR A 140 21.49 -11.22 -11.61
C THR A 140 22.85 -10.64 -12.04
N THR A 141 23.09 -10.59 -13.35
CA THR A 141 24.26 -9.99 -13.98
C THR A 141 23.83 -8.70 -14.70
N GLU A 142 24.79 -7.88 -15.15
CA GLU A 142 24.50 -6.68 -15.96
C GLU A 142 23.61 -7.01 -17.17
N GLU A 143 23.83 -8.17 -17.81
CA GLU A 143 23.07 -8.60 -18.99
C GLU A 143 21.61 -8.95 -18.70
N ASN A 144 21.31 -9.53 -17.52
CA ASN A 144 19.98 -10.07 -17.20
C ASN A 144 19.28 -9.37 -16.03
N SER A 145 19.92 -8.38 -15.40
CA SER A 145 19.38 -7.66 -14.23
C SER A 145 18.02 -7.00 -14.51
N THR A 146 17.87 -6.34 -15.68
CA THR A 146 16.62 -5.71 -16.08
C THR A 146 15.48 -6.72 -16.14
N LEU A 147 15.71 -7.90 -16.71
CA LEU A 147 14.71 -8.96 -16.77
C LEU A 147 14.47 -9.56 -15.38
N GLY A 148 15.51 -9.75 -14.57
CA GLY A 148 15.43 -10.29 -13.22
C GLY A 148 14.61 -9.41 -12.28
N PHE A 149 14.84 -8.10 -12.27
CA PHE A 149 14.05 -7.16 -11.48
C PHE A 149 12.65 -6.98 -12.05
N GLY A 150 12.46 -7.08 -13.37
CA GLY A 150 11.13 -7.11 -13.99
C GLY A 150 10.30 -8.29 -13.49
N PHE A 151 10.88 -9.48 -13.42
CA PHE A 151 10.25 -10.67 -12.82
C PHE A 151 9.91 -10.44 -11.35
N PHE A 152 10.85 -9.92 -10.57
CA PHE A 152 10.66 -9.63 -9.15
C PHE A 152 9.47 -8.68 -8.91
N TYR A 153 9.37 -7.64 -9.73
CA TYR A 153 8.24 -6.71 -9.66
C TYR A 153 6.92 -7.38 -10.06
N MET A 154 6.92 -8.14 -11.15
CA MET A 154 5.73 -8.84 -11.63
C MET A 154 5.17 -9.84 -10.60
N VAL A 155 6.02 -10.67 -9.99
CA VAL A 155 5.56 -11.63 -8.99
C VAL A 155 5.07 -10.93 -7.71
N GLY A 156 5.64 -9.77 -7.39
CA GLY A 156 5.15 -8.93 -6.31
C GLY A 156 3.71 -8.46 -6.54
N ASN A 157 3.39 -8.01 -7.75
CA ASN A 157 2.02 -7.61 -8.13
C ASN A 157 1.06 -8.80 -8.22
N ILE A 158 1.53 -9.98 -8.68
CA ILE A 158 0.72 -11.20 -8.64
C ILE A 158 0.36 -11.55 -7.19
N GLY A 159 1.30 -11.48 -6.25
CA GLY A 159 1.03 -11.67 -4.84
C GLY A 159 0.05 -10.63 -4.28
N GLY A 160 0.20 -9.36 -4.72
CA GLY A 160 -0.70 -8.27 -4.38
C GLY A 160 -2.14 -8.46 -4.87
N LEU A 161 -2.32 -9.11 -6.00
CA LEU A 161 -3.64 -9.47 -6.55
C LEU A 161 -4.25 -10.69 -5.86
N LEU A 162 -3.44 -11.75 -5.64
CA LEU A 162 -3.90 -12.99 -5.00
C LEU A 162 -4.30 -12.78 -3.54
N GLY A 163 -3.57 -11.93 -2.81
CA GLY A 163 -3.80 -11.70 -1.40
C GLY A 163 -5.23 -11.28 -1.09
N PRO A 164 -5.69 -10.11 -1.56
CA PRO A 164 -7.05 -9.64 -1.33
C PRO A 164 -8.11 -10.60 -1.89
N GLY A 165 -7.87 -11.20 -3.07
CA GLY A 165 -8.81 -12.13 -3.69
C GLY A 165 -9.12 -13.35 -2.80
N VAL A 166 -8.08 -14.02 -2.30
CA VAL A 166 -8.24 -15.17 -1.40
C VAL A 166 -8.80 -14.73 -0.05
N SER A 167 -8.33 -13.62 0.50
CA SER A 167 -8.80 -13.09 1.79
C SER A 167 -10.26 -12.67 1.75
N SER A 168 -10.73 -12.09 0.66
CA SER A 168 -12.13 -11.73 0.46
C SER A 168 -13.04 -12.97 0.55
N TYR A 169 -12.67 -14.05 -0.16
CA TYR A 169 -13.41 -15.30 -0.10
C TYR A 169 -13.40 -15.92 1.31
N LEU A 170 -12.22 -16.01 1.92
CA LEU A 170 -12.09 -16.60 3.27
C LEU A 170 -12.83 -15.78 4.33
N ARG A 171 -12.77 -14.45 4.27
CA ARG A 171 -13.47 -13.57 5.21
C ARG A 171 -14.98 -13.82 5.22
N THR A 172 -15.59 -13.91 4.06
CA THR A 172 -17.04 -14.12 3.94
C THR A 172 -17.49 -15.50 4.38
N THR A 173 -16.66 -16.52 4.24
CA THR A 173 -17.00 -17.90 4.62
C THR A 173 -16.66 -18.23 6.06
N MET A 174 -15.59 -17.65 6.61
CA MET A 174 -15.00 -18.04 7.89
C MET A 174 -14.74 -16.84 8.85
N GLY A 175 -15.12 -15.62 8.42
CA GLY A 175 -14.96 -14.40 9.24
C GLY A 175 -13.57 -13.78 9.19
N TRP A 176 -13.37 -12.71 9.96
CA TRP A 176 -12.17 -11.87 9.90
C TRP A 176 -10.89 -12.58 10.35
N LYS A 177 -10.95 -13.43 11.38
CA LYS A 177 -9.75 -14.07 11.96
C LYS A 177 -8.99 -14.91 10.96
N VAL A 178 -9.68 -15.53 10.00
CA VAL A 178 -9.04 -16.42 9.03
C VAL A 178 -8.04 -15.70 8.11
N ILE A 179 -8.22 -14.40 7.87
CA ILE A 179 -7.29 -13.60 7.05
C ILE A 179 -5.90 -13.59 7.69
N PHE A 180 -5.84 -13.38 8.98
CA PHE A 180 -4.59 -13.36 9.75
C PHE A 180 -3.97 -14.74 9.86
N VAL A 181 -4.79 -15.77 10.05
CA VAL A 181 -4.34 -17.17 10.06
C VAL A 181 -3.74 -17.55 8.71
N GLN A 182 -4.43 -17.22 7.60
CA GLN A 182 -3.93 -17.44 6.24
C GLN A 182 -2.57 -16.78 6.02
N ALA A 183 -2.44 -15.50 6.34
CA ALA A 183 -1.18 -14.78 6.21
C ALA A 183 -0.07 -15.42 7.06
N THR A 184 -0.40 -15.82 8.29
CA THR A 184 0.53 -16.55 9.17
C THR A 184 1.00 -17.85 8.54
N VAL A 185 0.08 -18.67 8.01
CA VAL A 185 0.40 -19.96 7.36
C VAL A 185 1.31 -19.75 6.15
N VAL A 186 1.01 -18.74 5.31
CA VAL A 186 1.86 -18.41 4.15
C VAL A 186 3.27 -18.02 4.57
N ILE A 187 3.42 -17.24 5.65
CA ILE A 187 4.75 -16.85 6.15
C ILE A 187 5.48 -18.01 6.84
N VAL A 188 4.77 -18.88 7.56
CA VAL A 188 5.36 -20.12 8.10
C VAL A 188 5.83 -21.02 6.96
N PHE A 189 5.07 -21.09 5.87
CA PHE A 189 5.52 -21.81 4.68
C PHE A 189 6.80 -21.20 4.08
N ASN A 190 6.91 -19.85 4.03
CA ASN A 190 8.16 -19.17 3.65
C ASN A 190 9.34 -19.57 4.54
N LEU A 191 9.12 -19.68 5.83
CA LEU A 191 10.14 -20.12 6.78
C LEU A 191 10.66 -21.53 6.41
N LEU A 192 9.77 -22.45 6.05
CA LEU A 192 10.16 -23.79 5.57
C LEU A 192 10.93 -23.74 4.24
N VAL A 193 10.48 -22.90 3.30
CA VAL A 193 11.19 -22.68 2.03
C VAL A 193 12.61 -22.15 2.27
N VAL A 194 12.78 -21.20 3.18
CA VAL A 194 14.11 -20.67 3.55
C VAL A 194 14.98 -21.75 4.20
N LEU A 195 14.43 -22.55 5.09
CA LEU A 195 15.17 -23.62 5.77
C LEU A 195 15.70 -24.65 4.79
N PHE A 196 14.86 -25.14 3.88
CA PHE A 196 15.15 -26.30 3.06
C PHE A 196 15.64 -25.97 1.64
N LEU A 197 15.15 -24.90 1.04
CA LEU A 197 15.44 -24.57 -0.36
C LEU A 197 16.42 -23.43 -0.56
N TYR A 198 16.48 -22.45 0.37
CA TYR A 198 17.38 -21.33 0.22
C TYR A 198 18.83 -21.72 0.59
N LYS A 199 19.72 -21.58 -0.39
CA LYS A 199 21.15 -21.79 -0.21
C LYS A 199 21.85 -20.46 -0.13
N GLU A 200 22.44 -20.17 1.02
CA GLU A 200 23.20 -18.93 1.20
C GLU A 200 24.52 -18.98 0.44
N PRO A 201 24.86 -17.99 -0.40
CA PRO A 201 26.17 -17.88 -1.02
C PRO A 201 27.26 -17.74 0.03
N LYS A 202 28.41 -18.39 -0.17
CA LYS A 202 29.60 -18.19 0.65
C LYS A 202 30.14 -16.78 0.38
N VAL A 203 29.90 -15.86 1.28
CA VAL A 203 30.44 -14.49 1.23
C VAL A 203 31.37 -14.30 2.41
N GLU A 204 32.56 -13.79 2.15
CA GLU A 204 33.48 -13.35 3.23
C GLU A 204 32.84 -12.15 3.95
N ARG A 205 32.45 -12.35 5.20
CA ARG A 205 31.87 -11.32 6.04
C ARG A 205 32.98 -10.63 6.85
N LYS A 206 33.21 -9.35 6.59
CA LYS A 206 34.17 -8.56 7.36
C LYS A 206 33.51 -7.95 8.58
N TYR A 207 33.77 -8.51 9.76
CA TYR A 207 33.21 -8.05 11.05
C TYR A 207 34.10 -7.02 11.79
N ASN A 208 34.82 -6.18 11.05
CA ASN A 208 35.83 -5.29 11.63
C ASN A 208 35.28 -4.07 12.35
N ILE A 209 33.96 -3.78 12.22
CA ILE A 209 33.33 -2.58 12.79
C ILE A 209 32.13 -3.01 13.66
N PRO A 210 31.93 -2.43 14.87
CA PRO A 210 30.73 -2.70 15.67
C PRO A 210 29.44 -2.34 14.93
N LEU A 211 28.37 -3.16 15.07
CA LEU A 211 27.09 -2.96 14.38
C LEU A 211 26.51 -1.56 14.64
N LEU A 212 26.57 -1.11 15.87
CA LEU A 212 26.08 0.22 16.25
C LEU A 212 26.81 1.35 15.50
N THR A 213 28.09 1.17 15.23
CA THR A 213 28.91 2.13 14.46
C THR A 213 28.48 2.15 12.98
N GLU A 214 28.17 1.00 12.40
CA GLU A 214 27.65 0.92 11.02
C GLU A 214 26.27 1.58 10.89
N ILE A 215 25.35 1.31 11.86
CA ILE A 215 24.03 1.96 11.90
C ILE A 215 24.17 3.48 12.06
N LYS A 216 25.02 3.94 12.99
CA LYS A 216 25.32 5.37 13.14
C LYS A 216 25.93 5.96 11.87
N GLY A 217 26.81 5.21 11.19
CA GLY A 217 27.35 5.58 9.89
C GLY A 217 26.27 5.75 8.83
N SER A 218 25.32 4.84 8.75
CA SER A 218 24.19 4.94 7.82
C SER A 218 23.31 6.17 8.10
N ILE A 219 23.02 6.46 9.36
CA ILE A 219 22.29 7.70 9.74
C ILE A 219 23.08 8.95 9.33
N LYS A 220 24.38 9.00 9.65
CA LYS A 220 25.24 10.12 9.27
C LYS A 220 25.26 10.32 7.75
N ASN A 221 25.34 9.24 7.01
CA ASN A 221 25.35 9.26 5.55
C ASN A 221 24.01 9.79 4.99
N ILE A 222 22.86 9.35 5.55
CA ILE A 222 21.55 9.89 5.17
C ILE A 222 21.49 11.41 5.43
N ILE A 223 21.92 11.86 6.61
CA ILE A 223 21.98 13.30 6.95
C ILE A 223 22.90 14.04 5.98
N GLU A 224 24.01 13.44 5.57
CA GLU A 224 24.91 14.03 4.59
C GLU A 224 24.29 14.12 3.20
N ALA A 225 23.56 13.09 2.75
CA ALA A 225 22.80 13.13 1.50
C ALA A 225 21.74 14.23 1.51
N LEU A 226 21.07 14.44 2.65
CA LEU A 226 20.07 15.49 2.82
C LEU A 226 20.67 16.92 2.81
N LYS A 227 21.98 17.12 2.81
CA LYS A 227 22.61 18.41 2.53
C LYS A 227 22.55 18.79 1.05
N ASP A 228 22.33 17.82 0.16
CA ASP A 228 22.09 18.11 -1.25
C ASP A 228 20.69 18.76 -1.42
N LYS A 229 20.70 20.03 -1.78
CA LYS A 229 19.48 20.84 -1.92
C LYS A 229 18.53 20.28 -2.98
N LYS A 230 19.05 19.72 -4.08
CA LYS A 230 18.21 19.14 -5.16
C LYS A 230 17.50 17.89 -4.68
N LEU A 231 18.24 17.02 -3.99
CA LEU A 231 17.66 15.79 -3.41
C LEU A 231 16.62 16.14 -2.33
N THR A 232 16.98 16.97 -1.36
CA THR A 232 16.09 17.30 -0.24
C THR A 232 14.81 17.98 -0.70
N LEU A 233 14.90 18.91 -1.65
CA LEU A 233 13.72 19.57 -2.21
C LEU A 233 12.82 18.56 -2.95
N LEU A 234 13.39 17.65 -3.76
CA LEU A 234 12.63 16.57 -4.38
C LEU A 234 11.91 15.71 -3.34
N LEU A 235 12.64 15.25 -2.32
CA LEU A 235 12.06 14.38 -1.27
C LEU A 235 10.89 15.08 -0.55
N LEU A 236 11.04 16.37 -0.23
CA LEU A 236 9.94 17.15 0.39
C LEU A 236 8.71 17.22 -0.52
N LEU A 237 8.90 17.45 -1.83
CA LEU A 237 7.80 17.48 -2.80
C LEU A 237 7.12 16.11 -2.91
N MET A 238 7.90 15.03 -2.84
CA MET A 238 7.36 13.68 -2.90
C MET A 238 6.56 13.29 -1.65
N VAL A 239 6.71 13.97 -0.52
CA VAL A 239 5.82 13.78 0.63
C VAL A 239 4.37 14.06 0.25
N GLY A 240 4.11 15.15 -0.47
CA GLY A 240 2.76 15.48 -0.98
C GLY A 240 2.22 14.41 -1.91
N PHE A 241 3.05 13.91 -2.83
CA PHE A 241 2.68 12.80 -3.72
C PHE A 241 2.27 11.54 -2.93
N TRP A 242 3.10 11.09 -1.97
CA TRP A 242 2.80 9.91 -1.17
C TRP A 242 1.62 10.10 -0.22
N THR A 243 1.33 11.33 0.20
CA THR A 243 0.13 11.64 0.99
C THR A 243 -1.15 11.45 0.17
N VAL A 244 -1.17 11.90 -1.09
CA VAL A 244 -2.30 11.68 -2.00
C VAL A 244 -2.41 10.21 -2.40
N TYR A 245 -1.27 9.56 -2.68
CA TYR A 245 -1.18 8.15 -3.05
C TYR A 245 -1.81 7.22 -2.00
N ASN A 246 -1.42 7.38 -0.74
CA ASN A 246 -1.87 6.47 0.32
C ASN A 246 -3.37 6.63 0.65
N GLN A 247 -4.06 7.67 0.17
CA GLN A 247 -5.51 7.81 0.36
C GLN A 247 -6.29 6.63 -0.21
N LEU A 248 -5.83 6.07 -1.35
CA LEU A 248 -6.47 4.90 -1.95
C LEU A 248 -6.49 3.71 -0.98
N PHE A 249 -5.40 3.47 -0.27
CA PHE A 249 -5.28 2.30 0.61
C PHE A 249 -5.87 2.51 2.00
N TYR A 250 -5.86 3.76 2.51
CA TYR A 250 -6.30 4.05 3.87
C TYR A 250 -7.80 4.34 3.96
N THR A 251 -8.41 4.77 2.85
CA THR A 251 -9.76 5.34 2.88
C THR A 251 -10.72 4.61 1.95
N LEU A 252 -10.25 4.09 0.79
CA LEU A 252 -11.12 3.53 -0.23
C LEU A 252 -12.04 2.43 0.29
N PRO A 253 -11.58 1.42 1.04
CA PRO A 253 -12.47 0.36 1.52
C PRO A 253 -13.63 0.92 2.35
N ASN A 254 -13.35 1.84 3.27
CA ASN A 254 -14.38 2.46 4.10
C ASN A 254 -15.34 3.33 3.29
N PHE A 255 -14.81 4.12 2.34
CA PHE A 255 -15.65 4.97 1.49
C PHE A 255 -16.61 4.15 0.61
N ILE A 256 -16.17 3.00 0.12
CA ILE A 256 -17.02 2.11 -0.68
C ILE A 256 -18.14 1.54 0.18
N GLU A 257 -17.83 1.00 1.35
CA GLU A 257 -18.83 0.46 2.29
C GLU A 257 -19.85 1.53 2.71
N ASP A 258 -19.39 2.76 2.91
CA ASP A 258 -20.26 3.84 3.37
C ASP A 258 -21.14 4.43 2.25
N TRP A 259 -20.59 4.62 1.03
CA TRP A 259 -21.16 5.55 0.07
C TRP A 259 -21.41 5.00 -1.33
N VAL A 260 -20.70 3.96 -1.76
CA VAL A 260 -20.80 3.49 -3.15
C VAL A 260 -21.86 2.42 -3.30
N ASP A 261 -22.91 2.71 -4.08
CA ASP A 261 -23.91 1.71 -4.41
C ASP A 261 -23.49 0.91 -5.64
N SER A 262 -23.20 -0.36 -5.42
CA SER A 262 -22.83 -1.35 -6.44
C SER A 262 -23.87 -2.46 -6.61
N SER A 263 -25.11 -2.24 -6.14
CA SER A 263 -26.16 -3.25 -6.14
C SER A 263 -26.48 -3.77 -7.55
N VAL A 264 -26.56 -2.89 -8.53
CA VAL A 264 -26.84 -3.25 -9.93
C VAL A 264 -25.74 -4.18 -10.50
N GLN A 265 -24.48 -3.87 -10.22
CA GLN A 265 -23.34 -4.67 -10.67
C GLN A 265 -23.25 -5.99 -9.91
N SER A 266 -23.55 -5.97 -8.62
CA SER A 266 -23.65 -7.16 -7.77
C SER A 266 -24.71 -8.12 -8.30
N ASP A 267 -25.90 -7.62 -8.61
CA ASP A 267 -26.99 -8.39 -9.21
C ASP A 267 -26.60 -9.00 -10.56
N TRP A 268 -25.91 -8.21 -11.39
CA TRP A 268 -25.42 -8.70 -12.68
C TRP A 268 -24.42 -9.86 -12.50
N ILE A 269 -23.46 -9.74 -11.56
CA ILE A 269 -22.49 -10.79 -11.26
C ILE A 269 -23.20 -12.05 -10.79
N ASN A 270 -24.11 -11.93 -9.83
CA ASN A 270 -24.84 -13.08 -9.25
C ASN A 270 -25.70 -13.80 -10.28
N ARG A 271 -26.26 -13.10 -11.28
CA ARG A 271 -27.08 -13.70 -12.34
C ARG A 271 -26.23 -14.35 -13.44
N ASN A 272 -25.12 -13.71 -13.85
CA ASN A 272 -24.36 -14.14 -15.04
C ASN A 272 -23.14 -14.99 -14.69
N ILE A 273 -22.59 -14.85 -13.48
CA ILE A 273 -21.38 -15.55 -13.03
C ILE A 273 -21.60 -16.09 -11.59
N PRO A 274 -22.65 -16.89 -11.34
CA PRO A 274 -23.05 -17.29 -9.99
C PRO A 274 -21.97 -18.06 -9.23
N PHE A 275 -21.12 -18.78 -9.93
CA PHE A 275 -19.99 -19.49 -9.32
C PHE A 275 -19.03 -18.55 -8.55
N PHE A 276 -18.85 -17.33 -9.02
CA PHE A 276 -18.02 -16.31 -8.37
C PHE A 276 -18.83 -15.32 -7.52
N GLY A 277 -20.16 -15.43 -7.47
CA GLY A 277 -21.03 -14.49 -6.78
C GLY A 277 -20.58 -14.23 -5.35
N SER A 278 -20.46 -15.25 -4.52
CA SER A 278 -20.00 -15.14 -3.12
C SER A 278 -18.55 -14.63 -2.97
N THR A 279 -17.73 -14.76 -4.00
CA THR A 279 -16.37 -14.23 -3.99
C THR A 279 -16.36 -12.71 -4.19
N PHE A 280 -17.18 -12.20 -5.10
CA PHE A 280 -17.20 -10.79 -5.47
C PHE A 280 -18.21 -9.95 -4.70
N THR A 281 -19.31 -10.55 -4.22
CA THR A 281 -20.42 -9.82 -3.64
C THR A 281 -20.72 -10.24 -2.21
N GLU A 282 -21.23 -9.30 -1.42
CA GLU A 282 -21.67 -9.48 -0.04
C GLU A 282 -22.81 -8.49 0.25
N HIS A 283 -23.87 -8.92 0.92
CA HIS A 283 -25.05 -8.08 1.24
C HIS A 283 -25.64 -7.32 0.03
N GLY A 284 -25.57 -7.92 -1.17
CA GLY A 284 -26.06 -7.29 -2.40
C GLY A 284 -25.16 -6.19 -2.97
N GLN A 285 -23.95 -6.05 -2.49
CA GLN A 285 -22.96 -5.08 -2.95
C GLN A 285 -21.68 -5.80 -3.42
N ILE A 286 -20.85 -5.14 -4.26
CA ILE A 286 -19.50 -5.61 -4.55
C ILE A 286 -18.60 -5.30 -3.35
N LYS A 287 -17.85 -6.28 -2.90
CA LYS A 287 -16.92 -6.11 -1.76
C LYS A 287 -15.87 -5.06 -2.05
N ALA A 288 -15.60 -4.22 -1.05
CA ALA A 288 -14.73 -3.04 -1.16
C ALA A 288 -13.29 -3.37 -1.63
N GLU A 289 -12.75 -4.51 -1.22
CA GLU A 289 -11.40 -4.94 -1.58
C GLU A 289 -11.18 -5.16 -3.09
N TRP A 290 -12.22 -5.47 -3.85
CA TRP A 290 -12.11 -5.66 -5.30
C TRP A 290 -11.86 -4.34 -6.05
N PHE A 291 -12.33 -3.23 -5.51
CA PHE A 291 -12.05 -1.92 -6.09
C PHE A 291 -10.57 -1.53 -5.94
N GLY A 292 -9.93 -1.86 -4.81
CA GLY A 292 -8.48 -1.70 -4.64
C GLY A 292 -7.68 -2.58 -5.59
N ASN A 293 -8.17 -3.78 -5.93
CA ASN A 293 -7.51 -4.69 -6.86
C ASN A 293 -7.49 -4.17 -8.31
N ILE A 294 -8.35 -3.22 -8.68
CA ILE A 294 -8.33 -2.57 -10.00
C ILE A 294 -6.96 -1.94 -10.25
N ASP A 295 -6.36 -1.33 -9.24
CA ASP A 295 -5.02 -0.77 -9.33
C ASP A 295 -3.98 -1.82 -9.73
N CYS A 296 -3.90 -2.93 -9.02
CA CYS A 296 -2.97 -4.03 -9.34
C CYS A 296 -3.20 -4.60 -10.76
N VAL A 297 -4.46 -4.78 -11.17
CA VAL A 297 -4.81 -5.26 -12.52
C VAL A 297 -4.35 -4.26 -13.57
N MET A 298 -4.62 -2.97 -13.37
CA MET A 298 -4.20 -1.91 -14.28
C MET A 298 -2.68 -1.83 -14.41
N ILE A 299 -1.94 -1.97 -13.31
CA ILE A 299 -0.48 -2.02 -13.34
C ILE A 299 0.00 -3.21 -14.18
N ILE A 300 -0.50 -4.42 -13.92
CA ILE A 300 -0.10 -5.62 -14.67
C ILE A 300 -0.33 -5.45 -16.18
N LEU A 301 -1.49 -4.92 -16.57
CA LEU A 301 -1.89 -4.81 -17.97
C LEU A 301 -1.20 -3.64 -18.70
N THR A 302 -0.98 -2.51 -18.03
CA THR A 302 -0.63 -1.26 -18.73
C THR A 302 0.80 -0.77 -18.45
N GLN A 303 1.51 -1.33 -17.47
CA GLN A 303 2.82 -0.85 -17.06
C GLN A 303 3.83 -0.74 -18.20
N MET A 304 3.97 -1.80 -19.02
CA MET A 304 4.96 -1.78 -20.09
C MET A 304 4.64 -0.69 -21.13
N PHE A 305 3.35 -0.52 -21.45
CA PHE A 305 2.87 0.50 -22.39
C PHE A 305 3.13 1.91 -21.85
N ILE A 306 2.69 2.19 -20.62
CA ILE A 306 2.86 3.51 -19.98
C ILE A 306 4.34 3.82 -19.80
N SER A 307 5.14 2.87 -19.32
CA SER A 307 6.58 3.04 -19.14
C SER A 307 7.29 3.38 -20.44
N TYR A 308 6.87 2.82 -21.59
CA TYR A 308 7.42 3.16 -22.89
C TYR A 308 7.19 4.64 -23.27
N PHE A 309 6.03 5.21 -22.95
CA PHE A 309 5.78 6.64 -23.18
C PHE A 309 6.53 7.52 -22.19
N VAL A 310 6.53 7.13 -20.92
CA VAL A 310 7.22 7.86 -19.84
C VAL A 310 8.72 7.94 -20.08
N MET A 311 9.34 6.88 -20.56
CA MET A 311 10.77 6.84 -20.88
C MET A 311 11.21 7.88 -21.92
N LYS A 312 10.29 8.33 -22.79
CA LYS A 312 10.55 9.38 -23.79
C LYS A 312 10.42 10.79 -23.22
N MET A 313 9.96 10.94 -22.00
CA MET A 313 9.77 12.25 -21.35
C MET A 313 10.99 12.59 -20.47
N ASP A 314 11.19 13.89 -20.27
CA ASP A 314 12.05 14.33 -19.16
C ASP A 314 11.47 13.88 -17.83
N GLN A 315 12.32 13.38 -16.94
CA GLN A 315 11.92 12.73 -15.68
C GLN A 315 11.02 13.62 -14.82
N VAL A 316 11.38 14.90 -14.65
CA VAL A 316 10.56 15.82 -13.83
C VAL A 316 9.23 16.13 -14.51
N SER A 317 9.21 16.24 -15.84
CA SER A 317 7.96 16.41 -16.61
C SER A 317 7.05 15.18 -16.50
N ALA A 318 7.61 13.97 -16.45
CA ALA A 318 6.85 12.75 -16.22
C ALA A 318 6.26 12.73 -14.80
N MET A 319 7.02 13.13 -13.78
CA MET A 319 6.52 13.26 -12.40
C MET A 319 5.35 14.25 -12.32
N ILE A 320 5.45 15.42 -12.97
CA ILE A 320 4.37 16.42 -12.97
C ILE A 320 3.10 15.83 -13.57
N ARG A 321 3.19 15.26 -14.77
CA ARG A 321 2.03 14.69 -15.47
C ARG A 321 1.43 13.52 -14.73
N GLY A 322 2.27 12.60 -14.22
CA GLY A 322 1.83 11.45 -13.44
C GLY A 322 1.14 11.88 -12.13
N THR A 323 1.68 12.88 -11.42
CA THR A 323 1.04 13.43 -10.20
C THR A 323 -0.31 14.05 -10.52
N ILE A 324 -0.45 14.77 -11.63
CA ILE A 324 -1.75 15.34 -12.07
C ILE A 324 -2.74 14.21 -12.36
N VAL A 325 -2.35 13.22 -13.16
CA VAL A 325 -3.23 12.09 -13.51
C VAL A 325 -3.65 11.31 -12.28
N MET A 326 -2.72 11.01 -11.37
CA MET A 326 -3.02 10.34 -10.11
C MET A 326 -3.97 11.18 -9.23
N THR A 327 -3.76 12.50 -9.13
CA THR A 327 -4.62 13.39 -8.36
C THR A 327 -6.05 13.42 -8.92
N ILE A 328 -6.20 13.50 -10.24
CA ILE A 328 -7.51 13.39 -10.90
C ILE A 328 -8.13 12.03 -10.60
N GLY A 329 -7.35 10.94 -10.68
CA GLY A 329 -7.80 9.59 -10.38
C GLY A 329 -8.35 9.47 -8.96
N VAL A 330 -7.58 9.84 -7.94
CA VAL A 330 -8.02 9.83 -6.54
C VAL A 330 -9.28 10.69 -6.35
N THR A 331 -9.29 11.88 -6.93
CA THR A 331 -10.44 12.78 -6.79
C THR A 331 -11.70 12.16 -7.40
N LEU A 332 -11.59 11.62 -8.62
CA LEU A 332 -12.70 10.99 -9.31
C LEU A 332 -13.26 9.79 -8.52
N THR A 333 -12.37 8.98 -7.93
CA THR A 333 -12.75 7.81 -7.11
C THR A 333 -13.68 8.16 -5.97
N PHE A 334 -13.47 9.30 -5.33
CA PHE A 334 -14.14 9.67 -4.09
C PHE A 334 -15.12 10.85 -4.21
N MET A 335 -15.18 11.52 -5.36
CA MET A 335 -16.07 12.66 -5.55
C MET A 335 -17.52 12.25 -5.76
N PHE A 336 -17.73 11.03 -6.23
CA PHE A 336 -19.04 10.49 -6.59
C PHE A 336 -19.29 9.17 -5.87
N ASN A 337 -20.58 8.87 -5.65
CA ASN A 337 -21.04 7.61 -5.04
C ASN A 337 -21.36 6.51 -6.07
N GLN A 338 -21.07 6.73 -7.33
CA GLN A 338 -21.36 5.79 -8.42
C GLN A 338 -20.13 4.95 -8.75
N VAL A 339 -20.32 3.64 -8.87
CA VAL A 339 -19.27 2.63 -9.16
C VAL A 339 -18.40 3.01 -10.34
N ILE A 340 -18.96 3.57 -11.42
CA ILE A 340 -18.20 3.87 -12.63
C ILE A 340 -17.06 4.88 -12.35
N PHE A 341 -17.31 5.88 -11.50
CA PHE A 341 -16.28 6.86 -11.15
C PHE A 341 -15.21 6.27 -10.24
N THR A 342 -15.58 5.34 -9.36
CA THR A 342 -14.62 4.60 -8.54
C THR A 342 -13.70 3.75 -9.42
N VAL A 343 -14.25 3.02 -10.38
CA VAL A 343 -13.47 2.17 -11.32
C VAL A 343 -12.55 3.02 -12.21
N LEU A 344 -13.10 4.07 -12.85
CA LEU A 344 -12.31 4.95 -13.71
C LEU A 344 -11.26 5.73 -12.93
N GLY A 345 -11.61 6.19 -11.73
CA GLY A 345 -10.71 6.93 -10.86
C GLY A 345 -9.53 6.07 -10.41
N THR A 346 -9.78 4.84 -9.94
CA THR A 346 -8.72 3.89 -9.55
C THR A 346 -7.86 3.49 -10.76
N ALA A 347 -8.45 3.32 -11.94
CA ALA A 347 -7.68 3.05 -13.16
C ALA A 347 -6.76 4.23 -13.54
N LEU A 348 -7.24 5.47 -13.45
CA LEU A 348 -6.43 6.67 -13.67
C LEU A 348 -5.34 6.82 -12.62
N PHE A 349 -5.64 6.50 -11.36
CA PHE A 349 -4.67 6.48 -10.28
C PHE A 349 -3.48 5.58 -10.63
N ALA A 350 -3.73 4.33 -11.07
CA ALA A 350 -2.71 3.38 -11.49
C ALA A 350 -1.81 3.93 -12.61
N VAL A 351 -2.41 4.61 -13.61
CA VAL A 351 -1.65 5.25 -14.71
C VAL A 351 -0.69 6.31 -14.15
N GLY A 352 -1.16 7.12 -13.22
CA GLY A 352 -0.33 8.15 -12.57
C GLY A 352 0.79 7.55 -11.72
N GLU A 353 0.51 6.48 -10.97
CA GLU A 353 1.48 5.74 -10.16
C GLU A 353 2.62 5.17 -11.02
N ILE A 354 2.27 4.46 -12.10
CA ILE A 354 3.25 3.88 -13.05
C ILE A 354 4.16 4.97 -13.62
N ALA A 355 3.64 6.16 -13.88
CA ALA A 355 4.43 7.25 -14.43
C ALA A 355 5.39 7.87 -13.40
N VAL A 356 5.03 7.92 -12.11
CA VAL A 356 5.83 8.62 -11.08
C VAL A 356 6.81 7.69 -10.38
N GLY A 357 6.38 6.50 -9.95
CA GLY A 357 7.17 5.62 -9.10
C GLY A 357 8.58 5.32 -9.65
N PRO A 358 8.72 4.70 -10.83
CA PRO A 358 10.03 4.43 -11.42
C PRO A 358 10.82 5.70 -11.73
N THR A 359 10.13 6.80 -12.06
CA THR A 359 10.75 8.07 -12.46
C THR A 359 11.44 8.78 -11.31
N ILE A 360 10.92 8.67 -10.07
CA ILE A 360 11.57 9.21 -8.87
C ILE A 360 12.94 8.54 -8.68
N SER A 361 12.97 7.19 -8.70
CA SER A 361 14.20 6.43 -8.55
C SER A 361 15.21 6.75 -9.67
N ALA A 362 14.76 6.88 -10.91
CA ALA A 362 15.59 7.25 -12.04
C ALA A 362 16.16 8.68 -11.90
N PHE A 363 15.38 9.62 -11.38
CA PHE A 363 15.85 10.99 -11.13
C PHE A 363 16.88 11.03 -9.99
N ILE A 364 16.61 10.31 -8.88
CA ILE A 364 17.57 10.19 -7.78
C ILE A 364 18.89 9.63 -8.29
N ALA A 365 18.86 8.56 -9.10
CA ALA A 365 20.06 7.98 -9.70
C ALA A 365 20.83 8.99 -10.56
N LYS A 366 20.12 9.83 -11.33
CA LYS A 366 20.74 10.85 -12.20
C LYS A 366 21.48 11.94 -11.42
N ILE A 367 20.97 12.36 -10.27
CA ILE A 367 21.60 13.43 -9.45
C ILE A 367 22.62 12.89 -8.47
N THR A 368 22.75 11.58 -8.35
CA THR A 368 23.63 10.93 -7.38
C THR A 368 25.10 11.05 -7.78
N PRO A 369 25.99 11.54 -6.89
CA PRO A 369 27.43 11.49 -7.10
C PRO A 369 27.92 10.05 -7.17
N LYS A 370 28.95 9.79 -8.00
CA LYS A 370 29.57 8.47 -8.13
C LYS A 370 30.03 7.91 -6.77
N GLY A 371 29.67 6.65 -6.50
CA GLY A 371 30.00 5.97 -5.24
C GLY A 371 29.05 6.24 -4.08
N LYS A 372 27.96 7.01 -4.29
CA LYS A 372 26.90 7.29 -3.29
C LYS A 372 25.52 6.76 -3.71
N GLU A 373 25.46 5.85 -4.69
CA GLU A 373 24.22 5.37 -5.31
C GLU A 373 23.27 4.75 -4.29
N ALA A 374 23.75 3.81 -3.48
CA ALA A 374 22.95 3.14 -2.45
C ALA A 374 22.43 4.12 -1.40
N LEU A 375 23.26 5.12 -1.02
CA LEU A 375 22.90 6.14 -0.05
C LEU A 375 21.73 7.01 -0.55
N TYR A 376 21.84 7.55 -1.76
CA TYR A 376 20.81 8.42 -2.32
C TYR A 376 19.49 7.63 -2.59
N GLN A 377 19.58 6.42 -3.12
CA GLN A 377 18.41 5.56 -3.32
C GLN A 377 17.71 5.21 -1.99
N GLY A 378 18.48 4.99 -0.92
CA GLY A 378 17.93 4.75 0.41
C GLY A 378 17.04 5.90 0.90
N THR A 379 17.35 7.17 0.56
CA THR A 379 16.51 8.31 0.97
C THR A 379 15.12 8.32 0.36
N TYR A 380 14.87 7.53 -0.72
CA TYR A 380 13.56 7.40 -1.35
C TYR A 380 12.45 6.94 -0.38
N PHE A 381 12.80 6.18 0.65
CA PHE A 381 11.83 5.73 1.65
C PHE A 381 11.37 6.84 2.62
N LEU A 382 12.12 7.93 2.76
CA LEU A 382 11.76 9.02 3.67
C LEU A 382 10.43 9.71 3.29
N PRO A 383 10.21 10.14 2.04
CA PRO A 383 8.92 10.72 1.67
C PRO A 383 7.77 9.71 1.72
N MET A 384 8.03 8.42 1.51
CA MET A 384 7.02 7.37 1.68
C MET A 384 6.54 7.32 3.14
N ALA A 385 7.49 7.30 4.09
CA ALA A 385 7.19 7.26 5.51
C ALA A 385 6.43 8.53 5.98
N LEU A 386 6.91 9.71 5.60
CA LEU A 386 6.27 10.97 5.96
C LEU A 386 4.90 11.13 5.29
N GLY A 387 4.77 10.75 4.02
CA GLY A 387 3.50 10.77 3.30
C GLY A 387 2.47 9.83 3.93
N SER A 388 2.86 8.61 4.29
CA SER A 388 1.99 7.68 5.03
C SER A 388 1.54 8.24 6.37
N TYR A 389 2.45 8.89 7.11
CA TYR A 389 2.12 9.53 8.38
C TYR A 389 1.08 10.64 8.21
N LEU A 390 1.29 11.55 7.24
CA LEU A 390 0.34 12.61 6.94
C LEU A 390 -1.00 12.07 6.45
N THR A 391 -0.99 11.02 5.64
CA THR A 391 -2.23 10.36 5.19
C THR A 391 -3.08 9.91 6.36
N GLY A 392 -2.47 9.28 7.38
CA GLY A 392 -3.21 8.83 8.56
C GLY A 392 -3.83 9.98 9.34
N PHE A 393 -3.15 11.14 9.41
CA PHE A 393 -3.73 12.35 10.00
C PHE A 393 -4.98 12.82 9.24
N PHE A 394 -4.93 12.91 7.91
CA PHE A 394 -6.07 13.27 7.09
C PHE A 394 -7.20 12.26 7.18
N THR A 395 -6.87 10.98 7.04
CA THR A 395 -7.83 9.87 7.04
C THR A 395 -8.49 9.67 8.40
N GLY A 396 -7.78 9.92 9.49
CA GLY A 396 -8.33 9.84 10.85
C GLY A 396 -9.19 11.07 11.16
N ASN A 397 -8.55 12.21 11.37
CA ASN A 397 -9.21 13.38 11.97
C ASN A 397 -10.25 14.04 11.05
N MET A 398 -10.02 14.05 9.75
CA MET A 398 -10.93 14.73 8.82
C MET A 398 -12.03 13.81 8.30
N TYR A 399 -11.68 12.57 7.93
CA TYR A 399 -12.68 11.60 7.46
C TYR A 399 -13.74 11.32 8.53
N ASP A 400 -13.31 11.12 9.78
CA ASP A 400 -14.17 10.86 10.94
C ASP A 400 -15.31 11.89 11.08
N LYS A 401 -14.99 13.17 10.85
CA LYS A 401 -15.94 14.27 11.02
C LYS A 401 -16.75 14.60 9.77
N TRP A 402 -16.20 14.35 8.58
CA TRP A 402 -16.77 14.85 7.34
C TRP A 402 -17.35 13.79 6.46
N SER A 403 -16.89 12.53 6.60
CA SER A 403 -17.22 11.46 5.68
C SER A 403 -17.67 10.15 6.35
N ASP A 404 -17.49 9.98 7.68
CA ASP A 404 -17.96 8.79 8.38
C ASP A 404 -19.49 8.75 8.41
N LYS A 405 -20.07 7.75 7.77
CA LYS A 405 -21.52 7.61 7.62
C LYS A 405 -22.25 7.49 8.96
N HIS A 406 -21.64 6.76 9.90
CA HIS A 406 -22.23 6.58 11.23
C HIS A 406 -22.27 7.89 12.02
N TYR A 407 -21.16 8.66 11.99
CA TYR A 407 -21.11 9.97 12.63
C TYR A 407 -22.13 10.95 12.04
N LEU A 408 -22.24 11.00 10.70
CA LEU A 408 -23.20 11.87 10.02
C LEU A 408 -24.64 11.47 10.33
N LEU A 409 -24.93 10.16 10.45
CA LEU A 409 -26.23 9.68 10.86
C LEU A 409 -26.55 10.08 12.31
N GLN A 410 -25.60 9.99 13.22
CA GLN A 410 -25.77 10.46 14.60
C GLN A 410 -26.13 11.97 14.64
N MET A 411 -25.42 12.78 13.84
CA MET A 411 -25.73 14.22 13.73
C MET A 411 -27.16 14.44 13.20
N GLU A 412 -27.61 13.69 12.20
CA GLU A 412 -28.96 13.84 11.63
C GLU A 412 -30.04 13.44 12.64
N ILE A 413 -29.84 12.33 13.36
CA ILE A 413 -30.76 11.84 14.41
C ILE A 413 -30.84 12.85 15.57
N GLN A 414 -29.70 13.41 15.99
CA GLN A 414 -29.66 14.42 17.04
C GLN A 414 -30.36 15.72 16.59
N LYS A 415 -30.13 16.16 15.36
CA LYS A 415 -30.76 17.36 14.78
C LYS A 415 -32.31 17.23 14.73
N ARG A 416 -32.80 16.01 14.52
CA ARG A 416 -34.25 15.72 14.54
C ARG A 416 -34.79 15.43 15.93
N ALA A 417 -33.98 15.54 16.98
CA ALA A 417 -34.32 15.23 18.36
C ALA A 417 -34.94 13.82 18.56
N ILE A 418 -34.47 12.82 17.78
CA ILE A 418 -34.92 11.44 17.87
C ILE A 418 -34.11 10.75 18.95
N ALA A 419 -34.82 10.21 19.98
CA ALA A 419 -34.17 9.44 21.03
C ALA A 419 -33.74 8.07 20.51
N MET A 420 -32.44 7.73 20.71
CA MET A 420 -31.86 6.41 20.39
C MET A 420 -31.47 5.68 21.66
N PRO A 421 -31.64 4.34 21.73
CA PRO A 421 -31.10 3.55 22.83
C PRO A 421 -29.58 3.70 22.97
N GLU A 422 -29.09 3.61 24.18
CA GLU A 422 -27.65 3.59 24.46
C GLU A 422 -27.07 2.19 24.21
N GLY A 423 -25.76 2.11 23.90
CA GLY A 423 -25.02 0.86 23.77
C GLY A 423 -25.28 0.09 22.47
N LEU A 424 -25.90 0.70 21.47
CA LEU A 424 -26.08 0.09 20.15
C LEU A 424 -24.75 -0.02 19.39
N THR A 425 -24.56 -1.15 18.71
CA THR A 425 -23.51 -1.26 17.69
C THR A 425 -23.81 -0.34 16.49
N LYS A 426 -22.81 -0.06 15.63
CA LYS A 426 -23.01 0.77 14.43
C LYS A 426 -24.15 0.24 13.56
N LYS A 427 -24.21 -1.08 13.38
CA LYS A 427 -25.26 -1.75 12.59
C LYS A 427 -26.64 -1.61 13.23
N GLN A 428 -26.74 -1.93 14.52
CA GLN A 428 -28.00 -1.78 15.27
C GLN A 428 -28.48 -0.33 15.27
N TYR A 429 -27.56 0.63 15.40
CA TYR A 429 -27.89 2.05 15.32
C TYR A 429 -28.46 2.42 13.96
N PHE A 430 -27.88 1.92 12.87
CA PHE A 430 -28.36 2.16 11.51
C PHE A 430 -29.74 1.53 11.29
N GLU A 431 -29.97 0.29 11.73
CA GLU A 431 -31.28 -0.41 11.66
C GLU A 431 -32.37 0.32 12.47
N GLN A 432 -32.02 0.78 13.68
CA GLN A 432 -32.94 1.59 14.50
C GLN A 432 -33.25 2.95 13.84
N ALA A 433 -32.29 3.58 13.22
CA ALA A 433 -32.47 4.83 12.48
C ALA A 433 -33.42 4.62 11.29
N GLN A 434 -33.29 3.52 10.54
CA GLN A 434 -34.23 3.17 9.46
C GLN A 434 -35.68 3.08 9.97
N GLN A 435 -35.88 2.41 11.08
CA GLN A 435 -37.23 2.26 11.67
C GLN A 435 -37.80 3.60 12.13
N LYS A 436 -36.99 4.43 12.81
CA LYS A 436 -37.44 5.72 13.37
C LYS A 436 -37.59 6.82 12.33
N LEU A 437 -36.82 6.79 11.27
CA LEU A 437 -36.93 7.72 10.16
C LEU A 437 -37.98 7.26 9.13
N HIS A 438 -38.43 6.01 9.19
CA HIS A 438 -39.27 5.36 8.18
C HIS A 438 -38.65 5.42 6.78
N MET A 439 -37.34 5.18 6.70
CA MET A 439 -36.54 5.28 5.48
C MET A 439 -35.75 3.97 5.25
N SER A 440 -35.61 3.60 4.00
CA SER A 440 -34.71 2.51 3.57
C SER A 440 -33.24 2.88 3.75
N ALA A 441 -32.35 1.89 3.70
CA ALA A 441 -30.92 2.11 3.78
C ALA A 441 -30.40 3.07 2.69
N THR A 442 -30.92 2.93 1.46
CA THR A 442 -30.58 3.80 0.33
C THR A 442 -31.06 5.23 0.56
N GLU A 443 -32.29 5.41 0.98
CA GLU A 443 -32.85 6.75 1.27
C GLU A 443 -32.09 7.48 2.37
N ILE A 444 -31.65 6.79 3.43
CA ILE A 444 -30.80 7.37 4.46
C ILE A 444 -29.43 7.75 3.87
N THR A 445 -28.84 6.89 3.06
CA THR A 445 -27.56 7.16 2.42
C THR A 445 -27.65 8.40 1.53
N ASP A 446 -28.69 8.51 0.70
CA ASP A 446 -28.94 9.65 -0.17
C ASP A 446 -29.22 10.93 0.63
N LEU A 447 -30.00 10.83 1.72
CA LEU A 447 -30.24 11.95 2.62
C LEU A 447 -28.92 12.50 3.19
N LEU A 448 -28.08 11.61 3.73
CA LEU A 448 -26.79 12.01 4.32
C LEU A 448 -25.83 12.56 3.26
N TRP A 449 -25.76 11.92 2.10
CA TRP A 449 -24.92 12.37 0.98
C TRP A 449 -25.29 13.78 0.53
N ASN A 450 -26.59 14.04 0.32
CA ASN A 450 -27.09 15.32 -0.17
C ASN A 450 -27.10 16.42 0.90
N THR A 451 -27.21 16.05 2.19
CA THR A 451 -27.25 17.03 3.28
C THR A 451 -25.86 17.43 3.76
N TYR A 452 -24.98 16.46 3.93
CA TYR A 452 -23.68 16.68 4.58
C TYR A 452 -22.51 16.73 3.59
N HIS A 453 -22.72 16.28 2.36
CA HIS A 453 -21.70 16.25 1.29
C HIS A 453 -20.38 15.62 1.77
N PRO A 454 -20.34 14.32 2.09
CA PRO A 454 -19.15 13.65 2.61
C PRO A 454 -17.96 13.66 1.63
N ASN A 455 -18.21 13.99 0.38
CA ASN A 455 -17.17 14.19 -0.64
C ASN A 455 -16.38 15.52 -0.49
N ARG A 456 -16.77 16.44 0.40
CA ARG A 456 -16.03 17.72 0.60
C ARG A 456 -14.59 17.53 1.05
N TYR A 457 -14.31 16.49 1.83
CA TYR A 457 -12.96 16.14 2.24
C TYR A 457 -12.00 16.02 1.05
N TRP A 458 -12.49 15.52 -0.08
CA TRP A 458 -11.66 15.23 -1.26
C TRP A 458 -11.22 16.48 -2.02
N TYR A 459 -11.89 17.62 -1.84
CA TYR A 459 -11.39 18.90 -2.36
C TYR A 459 -10.06 19.30 -1.73
N ILE A 460 -9.83 18.95 -0.45
CA ILE A 460 -8.55 19.20 0.22
C ILE A 460 -7.46 18.32 -0.36
N ILE A 461 -7.75 17.05 -0.56
CA ILE A 461 -6.80 16.11 -1.16
C ILE A 461 -6.50 16.46 -2.62
N PHE A 462 -7.49 16.90 -3.38
CA PHE A 462 -7.30 17.48 -4.72
C PHE A 462 -6.37 18.70 -4.68
N GLY A 463 -6.66 19.64 -3.80
CA GLY A 463 -5.82 20.84 -3.62
C GLY A 463 -4.38 20.50 -3.26
N LEU A 464 -4.16 19.52 -2.38
CA LEU A 464 -2.83 19.02 -2.03
C LEU A 464 -2.10 18.42 -3.25
N GLY A 465 -2.80 17.62 -4.05
CA GLY A 465 -2.25 17.02 -5.27
C GLY A 465 -1.88 18.07 -6.32
N VAL A 466 -2.75 19.05 -6.54
CA VAL A 466 -2.48 20.19 -7.44
C VAL A 466 -1.30 21.02 -6.93
N LEU A 467 -1.25 21.33 -5.64
CA LEU A 467 -0.13 22.04 -5.01
C LEU A 467 1.18 21.28 -5.19
N THR A 468 1.14 19.96 -5.01
CA THR A 468 2.30 19.08 -5.21
C THR A 468 2.78 19.14 -6.65
N ALA A 469 1.89 18.95 -7.63
CA ALA A 469 2.23 19.01 -9.05
C ALA A 469 2.79 20.39 -9.45
N PHE A 470 2.19 21.47 -8.96
CA PHE A 470 2.67 22.83 -9.18
C PHE A 470 4.05 23.07 -8.55
N SER A 471 4.27 22.55 -7.35
CA SER A 471 5.56 22.65 -6.67
C SER A 471 6.66 21.87 -7.41
N ILE A 472 6.34 20.69 -7.96
CA ILE A 472 7.27 19.95 -8.84
C ILE A 472 7.56 20.73 -10.12
N PHE A 473 6.57 21.44 -10.68
CA PHE A 473 6.76 22.31 -11.84
C PHE A 473 7.72 23.49 -11.53
N LEU A 474 7.60 24.11 -10.36
CA LEU A 474 8.54 25.16 -9.91
C LEU A 474 9.95 24.57 -9.70
N PHE A 475 10.06 23.37 -9.15
CA PHE A 475 11.32 22.67 -9.02
C PHE A 475 11.97 22.40 -10.38
N ASN A 476 11.21 22.01 -11.40
CA ASN A 476 11.73 21.84 -12.75
C ASN A 476 12.32 23.16 -13.31
N ARG A 477 11.65 24.28 -13.08
CA ARG A 477 12.17 25.61 -13.46
C ARG A 477 13.46 25.97 -12.73
N TYR A 478 13.53 25.65 -11.43
CA TYR A 478 14.73 25.87 -10.63
C TYR A 478 15.91 25.06 -11.19
N LEU A 479 15.72 23.78 -11.51
CA LEU A 479 16.76 22.91 -12.07
C LEU A 479 17.27 23.44 -13.42
N LYS A 480 16.40 23.88 -14.31
CA LYS A 480 16.78 24.46 -15.59
C LYS A 480 17.59 25.74 -15.46
N LYS A 481 17.24 26.61 -14.50
CA LYS A 481 18.01 27.84 -14.23
C LYS A 481 19.38 27.57 -13.58
N SER A 482 19.51 26.49 -12.79
CA SER A 482 20.78 26.14 -12.14
C SER A 482 21.73 25.32 -13.05
N ALA A 483 21.31 24.99 -14.26
CA ALA A 483 22.11 24.30 -15.26
C ALA A 483 22.71 25.27 -16.32
N HIS A 484 22.27 26.53 -16.30
CA HIS A 484 22.85 27.68 -17.01
C HIS A 484 23.63 28.56 -16.02
#